data_ce57aa9de94e04270727fd76e91987bc
#
_entry.id   ce57aa9de94e04270727fd76e91987bc
#
_cell.length_a   1.000
_cell.length_b   1.000
_cell.length_c   1.000
_cell.angle_alpha   90.00
_cell.angle_beta   90.00
_cell.angle_gamma   90.00
#
_symmetry.space_group_name_H-M   'P 1'
#
loop_
_entity.id
_entity.type
_entity.pdbx_description
1 polymer ?
#
loop_
_entity_poly.entity_id
_entity_poly.type
_entity_poly.pdbx_seq_one_letter_code
_entity_poly.pdbx_strand_id
1 'polypeptide(L)'
;MSQDQTSIICIDLKSFYASVECVERGLDPFKANLVVADPTRSKSTICLAITPAMKSLGIKNRCRIHEIPDCVKYITAMPRMQLYMDYSAKIYGIYLRYVSKEDIHVYSVDECFIDVTNYLQLYHLTAKEMAVKLMQEVMEETGITATAGVGTNLYLAKIAMDIVAKHVDDHIGILDEFSYREQLWDHKPLSDFWRIGSRTEKKLAGYGIHTMGDIAMASLRSEDWLYKMFGIDAELLIDHAWGYETCRMSDIKNYHSEEHSLSNGQVLMRNYSFDEALVIVREMTDNLVLDLFEKGLVTSSLTLWIAYDHRYEHEASKGTVKLERGSNSSKKIMDAVENLYLRIADRYTGIRRIEVCANRVAPENYVQYSLFDDPKQTDKERHLQEAVLNVKQRYGKNAIMRGSNLLECSTYRERNEQIGGHRA
;
A
#
# COMPACT_ATOMS: atom_id res chain seq x y z
N MET A 1 -8.75 21.66 31.08
CA MET A 1 -8.67 21.12 29.72
C MET A 1 -10.06 21.28 29.12
N SER A 2 -10.20 22.02 28.02
CA SER A 2 -11.49 22.25 27.37
C SER A 2 -12.06 20.89 26.90
N GLN A 3 -13.37 20.65 27.14
CA GLN A 3 -14.08 19.40 26.83
C GLN A 3 -14.22 19.08 25.34
N ASP A 4 -13.60 19.86 24.43
CA ASP A 4 -13.74 19.75 22.97
C ASP A 4 -12.45 19.32 22.22
N GLN A 5 -11.39 18.96 22.93
CA GLN A 5 -10.12 18.62 22.27
C GLN A 5 -10.09 17.12 21.93
N THR A 6 -10.03 16.79 20.62
CA THR A 6 -9.87 15.41 20.14
C THR A 6 -8.54 14.82 20.61
N SER A 7 -8.54 13.52 20.85
CA SER A 7 -7.34 12.76 21.24
C SER A 7 -7.21 11.54 20.35
N ILE A 8 -6.25 11.61 19.44
CA ILE A 8 -5.97 10.55 18.49
C ILE A 8 -4.65 9.87 18.87
N ILE A 9 -4.64 8.56 18.84
CA ILE A 9 -3.42 7.73 18.97
C ILE A 9 -3.12 7.12 17.61
N CYS A 10 -1.87 7.27 17.14
CA CYS A 10 -1.32 6.52 16.01
C CYS A 10 -0.36 5.48 16.56
N ILE A 11 -0.50 4.20 16.21
CA ILE A 11 0.36 3.10 16.67
C ILE A 11 0.98 2.42 15.46
N ASP A 12 2.32 2.22 15.49
CA ASP A 12 3.10 1.47 14.49
C ASP A 12 3.85 0.32 15.18
N LEU A 13 3.82 -0.86 14.55
CA LEU A 13 4.46 -2.07 15.05
C LEU A 13 5.92 -2.12 14.59
N LYS A 14 6.87 -2.08 15.53
CA LYS A 14 8.31 -1.97 15.22
C LYS A 14 8.81 -3.12 14.36
N SER A 15 9.32 -2.80 13.16
CA SER A 15 9.90 -3.79 12.24
C SER A 15 8.99 -5.01 12.03
N PHE A 16 7.70 -4.79 11.89
CA PHE A 16 6.62 -5.76 12.08
C PHE A 16 6.93 -7.17 11.55
N TYR A 17 7.16 -7.34 10.26
CA TYR A 17 7.42 -8.66 9.68
C TYR A 17 8.64 -9.35 10.30
N ALA A 18 9.72 -8.60 10.53
CA ALA A 18 10.92 -9.16 11.15
C ALA A 18 10.70 -9.52 12.63
N SER A 19 9.91 -8.73 13.35
CA SER A 19 9.53 -9.01 14.73
C SER A 19 8.65 -10.25 14.82
N VAL A 20 7.64 -10.41 13.95
CA VAL A 20 6.83 -11.64 13.86
C VAL A 20 7.73 -12.85 13.60
N GLU A 21 8.66 -12.76 12.66
CA GLU A 21 9.57 -13.86 12.35
C GLU A 21 10.52 -14.21 13.51
N CYS A 22 10.89 -13.21 14.32
CA CYS A 22 11.66 -13.46 15.54
C CYS A 22 10.81 -14.17 16.62
N VAL A 23 9.60 -13.68 16.89
CA VAL A 23 8.67 -14.27 17.86
C VAL A 23 8.39 -15.73 17.53
N GLU A 24 8.08 -16.05 16.28
CA GLU A 24 7.83 -17.41 15.80
C GLU A 24 9.03 -18.36 15.95
N ARG A 25 10.23 -17.81 16.07
CA ARG A 25 11.48 -18.57 16.28
C ARG A 25 11.98 -18.52 17.72
N GLY A 26 11.25 -17.88 18.64
CA GLY A 26 11.71 -17.67 20.02
C GLY A 26 12.95 -16.78 20.13
N LEU A 27 13.12 -15.83 19.18
CA LEU A 27 14.25 -14.90 19.12
C LEU A 27 13.83 -13.51 19.60
N ASP A 28 14.77 -12.81 20.23
CA ASP A 28 14.61 -11.40 20.58
C ASP A 28 14.96 -10.52 19.37
N PRO A 29 14.02 -9.72 18.83
CA PRO A 29 14.27 -8.88 17.66
C PRO A 29 15.29 -7.75 17.87
N PHE A 30 15.57 -7.41 19.13
CA PHE A 30 16.59 -6.43 19.50
C PHE A 30 18.00 -7.01 19.57
N LYS A 31 18.13 -8.35 19.56
CA LYS A 31 19.42 -9.08 19.63
C LYS A 31 19.71 -9.88 18.37
N ALA A 32 18.68 -10.42 17.75
CA ALA A 32 18.82 -11.27 16.58
C ALA A 32 18.94 -10.45 15.29
N ASN A 33 19.96 -10.70 14.49
CA ASN A 33 20.06 -10.17 13.14
C ASN A 33 19.20 -11.03 12.21
N LEU A 34 18.07 -10.48 11.76
CA LEU A 34 17.15 -11.17 10.86
C LEU A 34 16.61 -10.20 9.80
N VAL A 35 16.53 -10.69 8.58
CA VAL A 35 15.91 -10.01 7.45
C VAL A 35 14.77 -10.85 6.87
N VAL A 36 13.68 -10.20 6.49
CA VAL A 36 12.57 -10.82 5.75
C VAL A 36 12.76 -10.51 4.28
N ALA A 37 13.15 -11.51 3.51
CA ALA A 37 13.37 -11.38 2.08
C ALA A 37 13.21 -12.72 1.37
N ASP A 38 12.93 -12.71 0.06
CA ASP A 38 12.88 -13.91 -0.76
C ASP A 38 14.17 -14.02 -1.61
N PRO A 39 15.20 -14.75 -1.14
CA PRO A 39 16.48 -14.88 -1.85
C PRO A 39 16.35 -15.70 -3.14
N THR A 40 15.24 -16.45 -3.33
CA THR A 40 15.03 -17.24 -4.56
C THR A 40 14.79 -16.33 -5.77
N ARG A 41 14.35 -15.07 -5.53
CA ARG A 41 14.15 -14.09 -6.60
C ARG A 41 15.47 -13.57 -7.17
N SER A 42 16.32 -13.00 -6.37
CA SER A 42 17.68 -12.56 -6.72
C SER A 42 18.39 -11.92 -5.53
N LYS A 43 19.70 -11.72 -5.59
CA LYS A 43 20.46 -10.91 -4.63
C LYS A 43 20.03 -9.43 -4.61
N SER A 44 19.35 -8.95 -5.66
CA SER A 44 18.80 -7.59 -5.74
C SER A 44 17.40 -7.46 -5.14
N THR A 45 16.87 -8.52 -4.52
CA THR A 45 15.59 -8.51 -3.83
C THR A 45 15.64 -7.54 -2.64
N ILE A 46 14.55 -6.78 -2.48
CA ILE A 46 14.39 -5.84 -1.37
C ILE A 46 14.05 -6.63 -0.11
N CYS A 47 14.71 -6.32 0.99
CA CYS A 47 14.34 -6.77 2.33
C CYS A 47 13.04 -6.07 2.74
N LEU A 48 11.96 -6.83 2.92
CA LEU A 48 10.65 -6.29 3.31
C LEU A 48 10.69 -5.67 4.71
N ALA A 49 11.44 -6.31 5.60
CA ALA A 49 11.72 -5.81 6.94
C ALA A 49 13.07 -6.33 7.43
N ILE A 50 13.67 -5.59 8.33
CA ILE A 50 14.88 -5.99 9.07
C ILE A 50 14.65 -5.73 10.57
N THR A 51 15.28 -6.51 11.41
CA THR A 51 15.16 -6.37 12.87
C THR A 51 15.75 -5.05 13.38
N PRO A 52 15.31 -4.57 14.56
CA PRO A 52 15.95 -3.45 15.24
C PRO A 52 17.45 -3.67 15.46
N ALA A 53 17.89 -4.90 15.77
CA ALA A 53 19.31 -5.24 15.86
C ALA A 53 20.08 -4.95 14.57
N MET A 54 19.51 -5.27 13.40
CA MET A 54 20.11 -4.93 12.09
C MET A 54 20.14 -3.41 11.84
N LYS A 55 19.08 -2.70 12.24
CA LYS A 55 19.03 -1.22 12.14
C LYS A 55 20.10 -0.56 12.99
N SER A 56 20.39 -1.08 14.19
CA SER A 56 21.44 -0.55 15.08
C SER A 56 22.85 -0.71 14.50
N LEU A 57 23.04 -1.65 13.56
CA LEU A 57 24.28 -1.80 12.79
C LEU A 57 24.39 -0.81 11.61
N GLY A 58 23.45 0.13 11.47
CA GLY A 58 23.41 1.11 10.39
C GLY A 58 22.83 0.61 9.08
N ILE A 59 22.25 -0.59 9.05
CA ILE A 59 21.61 -1.15 7.86
C ILE A 59 20.26 -0.48 7.64
N LYS A 60 20.04 0.02 6.42
CA LYS A 60 18.81 0.74 6.08
C LYS A 60 17.62 -0.23 5.95
N ASN A 61 16.46 0.21 6.43
CA ASN A 61 15.22 -0.50 6.15
C ASN A 61 14.94 -0.53 4.64
N ARG A 62 14.36 -1.61 4.13
CA ARG A 62 14.10 -1.84 2.70
C ARG A 62 15.38 -1.82 1.83
N CYS A 63 16.55 -2.09 2.40
CA CYS A 63 17.76 -2.33 1.63
C CYS A 63 17.61 -3.55 0.72
N ARG A 64 18.47 -3.68 -0.27
CA ARG A 64 18.60 -4.91 -1.07
C ARG A 64 19.53 -5.89 -0.35
N ILE A 65 19.33 -7.20 -0.56
CA ILE A 65 20.15 -8.24 0.10
C ILE A 65 21.65 -7.99 -0.13
N HIS A 66 22.05 -7.58 -1.34
CA HIS A 66 23.46 -7.33 -1.67
C HIS A 66 24.05 -6.05 -1.06
N GLU A 67 23.21 -5.19 -0.49
CA GLU A 67 23.66 -3.97 0.21
C GLU A 67 24.01 -4.25 1.68
N ILE A 68 23.69 -5.43 2.19
CA ILE A 68 24.06 -5.85 3.53
C ILE A 68 25.56 -6.25 3.51
N PRO A 69 26.41 -5.66 4.39
CA PRO A 69 27.83 -5.97 4.41
C PRO A 69 28.09 -7.46 4.68
N ASP A 70 29.02 -8.06 3.96
CA ASP A 70 29.37 -9.50 4.07
C ASP A 70 29.86 -9.90 5.48
N CYS A 71 30.37 -8.95 6.27
CA CYS A 71 30.80 -9.20 7.65
C CYS A 71 29.63 -9.38 8.63
N VAL A 72 28.40 -9.01 8.25
CA VAL A 72 27.22 -9.13 9.10
C VAL A 72 26.59 -10.50 8.88
N LYS A 73 26.63 -11.33 9.92
CA LYS A 73 25.90 -12.62 9.93
C LYS A 73 24.44 -12.35 10.32
N TYR A 74 23.52 -12.87 9.53
CA TYR A 74 22.07 -12.71 9.75
C TYR A 74 21.28 -13.92 9.28
N ILE A 75 20.05 -14.04 9.78
CA ILE A 75 19.05 -15.03 9.39
C ILE A 75 18.21 -14.43 8.27
N THR A 76 18.00 -15.16 7.18
CA THR A 76 17.05 -14.80 6.15
C THR A 76 15.75 -15.57 6.38
N ALA A 77 14.65 -14.87 6.66
CA ALA A 77 13.32 -15.42 6.72
C ALA A 77 12.58 -15.20 5.41
N MET A 78 11.98 -16.26 4.88
CA MET A 78 11.07 -16.13 3.73
C MET A 78 9.81 -15.38 4.15
N PRO A 79 9.25 -14.49 3.31
CA PRO A 79 8.00 -13.83 3.61
C PRO A 79 6.86 -14.83 3.82
N ARG A 80 6.03 -14.61 4.84
CA ARG A 80 4.80 -15.36 5.16
C ARG A 80 3.66 -14.36 5.36
N MET A 81 3.17 -13.80 4.26
CA MET A 81 2.24 -12.65 4.31
C MET A 81 0.94 -12.98 5.05
N GLN A 82 0.42 -14.20 4.90
CA GLN A 82 -0.77 -14.61 5.65
C GLN A 82 -0.55 -14.57 7.16
N LEU A 83 0.58 -15.08 7.63
CA LEU A 83 0.95 -15.03 9.05
C LEU A 83 1.00 -13.58 9.57
N TYR A 84 1.57 -12.67 8.79
CA TYR A 84 1.64 -11.25 9.18
C TYR A 84 0.25 -10.63 9.25
N MET A 85 -0.64 -10.97 8.34
CA MET A 85 -2.04 -10.55 8.40
C MET A 85 -2.77 -11.12 9.61
N ASP A 86 -2.51 -12.38 9.97
CA ASP A 86 -3.11 -13.02 11.14
C ASP A 86 -2.66 -12.33 12.44
N TYR A 87 -1.36 -11.97 12.55
CA TYR A 87 -0.85 -11.17 13.67
C TYR A 87 -1.47 -9.77 13.71
N SER A 88 -1.58 -9.10 12.56
CA SER A 88 -2.23 -7.80 12.46
C SER A 88 -3.70 -7.86 12.89
N ALA A 89 -4.43 -8.88 12.45
CA ALA A 89 -5.83 -9.10 12.84
C ALA A 89 -5.97 -9.39 14.36
N LYS A 90 -5.04 -10.17 14.92
CA LYS A 90 -5.00 -10.41 16.37
C LYS A 90 -4.78 -9.12 17.14
N ILE A 91 -3.83 -8.28 16.71
CA ILE A 91 -3.55 -6.98 17.34
C ILE A 91 -4.74 -6.02 17.20
N TYR A 92 -5.37 -5.96 16.03
CA TYR A 92 -6.62 -5.21 15.87
C TYR A 92 -7.71 -5.68 16.83
N GLY A 93 -7.82 -7.00 17.07
CA GLY A 93 -8.72 -7.58 18.06
C GLY A 93 -8.43 -7.11 19.49
N ILE A 94 -7.16 -6.83 19.85
CA ILE A 94 -6.79 -6.25 21.15
C ILE A 94 -7.35 -4.82 21.26
N TYR A 95 -7.18 -3.99 20.23
CA TYR A 95 -7.70 -2.61 20.23
C TYR A 95 -9.22 -2.57 20.36
N LEU A 96 -9.94 -3.51 19.73
CA LEU A 96 -11.40 -3.61 19.80
C LEU A 96 -11.97 -3.90 21.20
N ARG A 97 -11.14 -4.34 22.15
CA ARG A 97 -11.57 -4.52 23.55
C ARG A 97 -11.79 -3.17 24.27
N TYR A 98 -11.17 -2.13 23.76
CA TYR A 98 -11.13 -0.79 24.36
C TYR A 98 -11.91 0.24 23.59
N VAL A 99 -11.90 0.13 22.26
CA VAL A 99 -12.41 1.16 21.36
C VAL A 99 -13.29 0.53 20.29
N SER A 100 -14.38 1.19 19.92
CA SER A 100 -15.25 0.73 18.83
C SER A 100 -14.52 0.68 17.49
N LYS A 101 -14.91 -0.24 16.62
CA LYS A 101 -14.41 -0.33 15.25
C LYS A 101 -14.60 0.97 14.45
N GLU A 102 -15.61 1.77 14.79
CA GLU A 102 -15.90 3.04 14.13
C GLU A 102 -14.82 4.09 14.41
N ASP A 103 -14.17 3.98 15.57
CA ASP A 103 -13.12 4.90 16.02
C ASP A 103 -11.69 4.36 15.76
N ILE A 104 -11.55 3.26 15.00
CA ILE A 104 -10.27 2.70 14.59
C ILE A 104 -10.15 2.72 13.06
N HIS A 105 -9.10 3.33 12.53
CA HIS A 105 -8.71 3.27 11.12
C HIS A 105 -7.43 2.47 10.96
N VAL A 106 -7.52 1.30 10.31
CA VAL A 106 -6.36 0.50 9.91
C VAL A 106 -5.73 1.14 8.69
N TYR A 107 -4.61 1.84 8.89
CA TYR A 107 -3.90 2.54 7.84
C TYR A 107 -3.03 1.61 7.00
N SER A 108 -2.39 0.63 7.65
CA SER A 108 -1.61 -0.43 7.01
C SER A 108 -1.70 -1.72 7.82
N VAL A 109 -0.96 -2.76 7.43
CA VAL A 109 -0.87 -4.03 8.15
C VAL A 109 -0.21 -3.89 9.53
N ASP A 110 0.58 -2.84 9.74
CA ASP A 110 1.37 -2.58 10.95
C ASP A 110 1.05 -1.24 11.62
N GLU A 111 0.14 -0.45 11.04
CA GLU A 111 -0.18 0.89 11.55
C GLU A 111 -1.68 1.15 11.60
N CYS A 112 -2.13 1.75 12.70
CA CYS A 112 -3.51 2.20 12.83
C CYS A 112 -3.64 3.52 13.60
N PHE A 113 -4.73 4.23 13.31
CA PHE A 113 -5.19 5.40 14.07
C PHE A 113 -6.39 5.00 14.92
N ILE A 114 -6.43 5.53 16.14
CA ILE A 114 -7.46 5.25 17.14
C ILE A 114 -7.93 6.57 17.74
N ASP A 115 -9.20 6.92 17.56
CA ASP A 115 -9.80 8.04 18.26
C ASP A 115 -10.23 7.59 19.66
N VAL A 116 -9.52 8.08 20.65
CA VAL A 116 -9.77 7.71 22.06
C VAL A 116 -10.53 8.79 22.83
N THR A 117 -10.94 9.86 22.18
CA THR A 117 -11.57 11.04 22.79
C THR A 117 -12.69 10.67 23.77
N ASN A 118 -13.63 9.85 23.34
CA ASN A 118 -14.81 9.47 24.11
C ASN A 118 -14.54 8.38 25.16
N TYR A 119 -13.36 7.76 25.12
CA TYR A 119 -13.02 6.62 25.96
C TYR A 119 -12.17 7.00 27.18
N LEU A 120 -11.48 8.14 27.15
CA LEU A 120 -10.56 8.56 28.20
C LEU A 120 -11.28 8.72 29.56
N GLN A 121 -12.47 9.30 29.56
CA GLN A 121 -13.26 9.44 30.78
C GLN A 121 -13.76 8.07 31.30
N LEU A 122 -14.18 7.19 30.40
CA LEU A 122 -14.68 5.86 30.73
C LEU A 122 -13.60 5.00 31.45
N TYR A 123 -12.37 5.10 30.97
CA TYR A 123 -11.24 4.32 31.53
C TYR A 123 -10.48 5.09 32.62
N HIS A 124 -10.79 6.35 32.85
CA HIS A 124 -10.05 7.24 33.76
C HIS A 124 -8.56 7.33 33.43
N LEU A 125 -8.24 7.37 32.12
CA LEU A 125 -6.88 7.44 31.59
C LEU A 125 -6.69 8.74 30.78
N THR A 126 -5.46 9.22 30.73
CA THR A 126 -5.01 10.18 29.72
C THR A 126 -4.77 9.45 28.39
N ALA A 127 -4.71 10.19 27.28
CA ALA A 127 -4.42 9.59 25.98
C ALA A 127 -3.04 8.87 25.96
N LYS A 128 -2.04 9.41 26.68
CA LYS A 128 -0.74 8.76 26.85
C LYS A 128 -0.87 7.43 27.59
N GLU A 129 -1.57 7.40 28.71
CA GLU A 129 -1.77 6.17 29.50
C GLU A 129 -2.55 5.11 28.73
N MET A 130 -3.52 5.56 27.90
CA MET A 130 -4.22 4.64 26.98
C MET A 130 -3.26 4.07 25.92
N ALA A 131 -2.38 4.88 25.33
CA ALA A 131 -1.36 4.39 24.40
C ALA A 131 -0.42 3.37 25.06
N VAL A 132 0.08 3.67 26.27
CA VAL A 132 0.90 2.73 27.07
C VAL A 132 0.17 1.41 27.27
N LYS A 133 -1.09 1.47 27.68
CA LYS A 133 -1.90 0.28 27.93
C LYS A 133 -2.08 -0.59 26.69
N LEU A 134 -2.44 0.02 25.56
CA LEU A 134 -2.61 -0.69 24.30
C LEU A 134 -1.29 -1.34 23.83
N MET A 135 -0.17 -0.62 23.92
CA MET A 135 1.16 -1.13 23.55
C MET A 135 1.60 -2.28 24.45
N GLN A 136 1.33 -2.20 25.74
CA GLN A 136 1.64 -3.28 26.70
C GLN A 136 0.87 -4.55 26.41
N GLU A 137 -0.44 -4.46 26.17
CA GLU A 137 -1.25 -5.64 25.83
C GLU A 137 -0.82 -6.26 24.49
N VAL A 138 -0.47 -5.45 23.50
CA VAL A 138 0.10 -5.96 22.24
C VAL A 138 1.39 -6.73 22.52
N MET A 139 2.28 -6.19 23.34
CA MET A 139 3.54 -6.85 23.69
C MET A 139 3.30 -8.14 24.48
N GLU A 140 2.42 -8.12 25.48
CA GLU A 140 2.14 -9.30 26.33
C GLU A 140 1.52 -10.44 25.53
N GLU A 141 0.58 -10.15 24.62
CA GLU A 141 -0.13 -11.19 23.87
C GLU A 141 0.58 -11.65 22.60
N THR A 142 1.42 -10.81 22.02
CA THR A 142 2.03 -11.10 20.70
C THR A 142 3.55 -11.09 20.70
N GLY A 143 4.20 -10.55 21.73
CA GLY A 143 5.64 -10.33 21.75
C GLY A 143 6.11 -9.23 20.79
N ILE A 144 5.20 -8.45 20.19
CA ILE A 144 5.51 -7.39 19.24
C ILE A 144 5.56 -6.03 19.96
N THR A 145 6.67 -5.32 19.80
CA THR A 145 6.82 -3.96 20.32
C THR A 145 6.20 -2.94 19.35
N ALA A 146 5.65 -1.87 19.92
CA ALA A 146 5.06 -0.78 19.16
C ALA A 146 5.71 0.57 19.48
N THR A 147 5.38 1.56 18.67
CA THR A 147 5.65 2.98 18.88
C THR A 147 4.33 3.71 18.77
N ALA A 148 4.09 4.74 19.55
CA ALA A 148 2.85 5.50 19.47
C ALA A 148 3.09 7.00 19.35
N GLY A 149 2.15 7.67 18.69
CA GLY A 149 2.03 9.12 18.71
C GLY A 149 0.64 9.52 19.18
N VAL A 150 0.59 10.50 20.06
CA VAL A 150 -0.65 11.10 20.56
C VAL A 150 -0.76 12.50 20.00
N GLY A 151 -1.89 12.83 19.39
CA GLY A 151 -2.12 14.14 18.80
C GLY A 151 -3.55 14.61 18.94
N THR A 152 -3.76 15.91 18.77
CA THR A 152 -5.09 16.55 18.77
C THR A 152 -5.83 16.34 17.45
N ASN A 153 -5.16 15.81 16.44
CA ASN A 153 -5.71 15.43 15.15
C ASN A 153 -4.89 14.27 14.52
N LEU A 154 -5.35 13.72 13.41
CA LEU A 154 -4.71 12.58 12.74
C LEU A 154 -3.28 12.90 12.29
N TYR A 155 -3.04 14.09 11.74
CA TYR A 155 -1.72 14.52 11.29
C TYR A 155 -0.73 14.60 12.46
N LEU A 156 -1.09 15.28 13.53
CA LEU A 156 -0.22 15.44 14.70
C LEU A 156 0.07 14.13 15.40
N ALA A 157 -0.93 13.21 15.50
CA ALA A 157 -0.70 11.87 16.02
C ALA A 157 0.33 11.10 15.18
N LYS A 158 0.24 11.19 13.84
CA LYS A 158 1.20 10.55 12.94
C LYS A 158 2.60 11.14 13.06
N ILE A 159 2.72 12.47 13.08
CA ILE A 159 4.01 13.15 13.20
C ILE A 159 4.65 12.92 14.57
N ALA A 160 3.85 12.91 15.65
CA ALA A 160 4.31 12.53 16.97
C ALA A 160 4.95 11.13 16.99
N MET A 161 4.32 10.17 16.30
CA MET A 161 4.85 8.81 16.19
C MET A 161 6.09 8.74 15.29
N ASP A 162 6.07 9.37 14.12
CA ASP A 162 7.14 9.24 13.13
C ASP A 162 8.42 9.98 13.50
N ILE A 163 8.31 11.11 14.21
CA ILE A 163 9.45 11.98 14.53
C ILE A 163 9.72 11.97 16.04
N VAL A 164 8.75 12.38 16.86
CA VAL A 164 9.01 12.61 18.31
C VAL A 164 9.25 11.31 19.06
N ALA A 165 8.45 10.28 18.83
CA ALA A 165 8.54 9.02 19.56
C ALA A 165 9.88 8.27 19.36
N LYS A 166 10.63 8.61 18.31
CA LYS A 166 11.98 8.04 18.09
C LYS A 166 13.04 8.57 19.04
N HIS A 167 12.78 9.73 19.68
CA HIS A 167 13.73 10.46 20.52
C HIS A 167 13.36 10.43 22.00
N VAL A 168 12.33 9.63 22.38
CA VAL A 168 11.89 9.47 23.77
C VAL A 168 11.97 7.98 24.18
N ASP A 169 12.33 7.76 25.46
CA ASP A 169 12.63 6.42 25.97
C ASP A 169 11.40 5.52 26.00
N ASP A 170 10.21 6.06 26.26
CA ASP A 170 8.94 5.34 26.30
C ASP A 170 8.33 5.10 24.93
N HIS A 171 8.98 5.59 23.87
CA HIS A 171 8.52 5.47 22.49
C HIS A 171 7.12 6.04 22.22
N ILE A 172 6.72 7.06 22.97
CA ILE A 172 5.43 7.75 22.82
C ILE A 172 5.67 9.24 22.59
N GLY A 173 5.44 9.71 21.37
CA GLY A 173 5.44 11.14 21.06
C GLY A 173 4.10 11.78 21.39
N ILE A 174 4.10 13.05 21.80
CA ILE A 174 2.87 13.82 22.07
C ILE A 174 3.00 15.16 21.40
N LEU A 175 1.98 15.53 20.60
CA LEU A 175 1.92 16.83 19.94
C LEU A 175 0.49 17.41 19.99
N ASP A 176 0.43 18.69 20.25
CA ASP A 176 -0.66 19.57 19.88
C ASP A 176 -0.16 20.62 18.88
N GLU A 177 -1.01 21.49 18.39
CA GLU A 177 -0.66 22.51 17.40
C GLU A 177 0.43 23.48 17.90
N PHE A 178 0.48 23.75 19.21
CA PHE A 178 1.46 24.65 19.81
C PHE A 178 2.83 23.95 19.89
N SER A 179 2.89 22.79 20.53
CA SER A 179 4.13 22.01 20.68
C SER A 179 4.70 21.54 19.35
N TYR A 180 3.84 21.27 18.35
CA TYR A 180 4.27 20.99 17.00
C TYR A 180 5.07 22.14 16.39
N ARG A 181 4.54 23.37 16.49
CA ARG A 181 5.23 24.55 15.95
C ARG A 181 6.53 24.85 16.71
N GLU A 182 6.52 24.70 18.03
CA GLU A 182 7.70 24.94 18.87
C GLU A 182 8.82 23.94 18.59
N GLN A 183 8.49 22.65 18.42
CA GLN A 183 9.48 21.58 18.34
C GLN A 183 9.89 21.22 16.92
N LEU A 184 8.97 21.32 15.94
CA LEU A 184 9.15 20.71 14.63
C LEU A 184 9.10 21.69 13.44
N TRP A 185 8.82 22.98 13.64
CA TRP A 185 8.81 23.93 12.53
C TRP A 185 10.16 24.05 11.83
N ASP A 186 11.26 23.89 12.56
CA ASP A 186 12.63 23.93 12.04
C ASP A 186 13.22 22.55 11.73
N HIS A 187 12.46 21.47 11.93
CA HIS A 187 12.92 20.11 11.67
C HIS A 187 13.25 19.86 10.20
N LYS A 188 14.33 19.11 9.96
CA LYS A 188 14.81 18.69 8.64
C LYS A 188 15.19 17.20 8.68
N PRO A 189 15.00 16.49 7.56
CA PRO A 189 14.50 16.94 6.26
C PRO A 189 12.96 17.03 6.22
N LEU A 190 12.42 17.78 5.25
CA LEU A 190 10.96 17.85 5.03
C LEU A 190 10.32 16.49 4.69
N SER A 191 11.09 15.58 4.11
CA SER A 191 10.61 14.23 3.77
C SER A 191 10.35 13.32 4.97
N ASP A 192 10.69 13.75 6.20
CA ASP A 192 10.29 13.06 7.43
C ASP A 192 8.82 13.30 7.77
N PHE A 193 8.22 14.36 7.24
CA PHE A 193 6.82 14.68 7.46
C PHE A 193 5.89 13.89 6.54
N TRP A 194 4.83 13.36 7.12
CA TRP A 194 3.82 12.59 6.41
C TRP A 194 3.32 13.37 5.17
N ARG A 195 3.17 12.67 4.06
CA ARG A 195 2.78 13.16 2.73
C ARG A 195 3.81 14.03 2.00
N ILE A 196 4.96 14.33 2.57
CA ILE A 196 6.05 15.01 1.87
C ILE A 196 7.08 13.97 1.41
N GLY A 197 7.07 13.67 0.11
CA GLY A 197 8.08 12.81 -0.49
C GLY A 197 9.30 13.59 -0.98
N SER A 198 10.39 12.87 -1.33
CA SER A 198 11.63 13.48 -1.82
C SER A 198 11.48 14.38 -3.05
N ARG A 199 10.46 14.14 -3.89
CA ARG A 199 10.19 15.02 -5.04
C ARG A 199 9.60 16.36 -4.61
N THR A 200 8.65 16.35 -3.67
CA THR A 200 8.05 17.55 -3.09
C THR A 200 9.11 18.36 -2.34
N GLU A 201 9.92 17.69 -1.51
CA GLU A 201 11.03 18.32 -0.81
C GLU A 201 12.03 19.01 -1.76
N LYS A 202 12.49 18.31 -2.81
CA LYS A 202 13.38 18.89 -3.82
C LYS A 202 12.76 20.08 -4.55
N LYS A 203 11.47 20.01 -4.84
CA LYS A 203 10.74 21.10 -5.49
C LYS A 203 10.68 22.34 -4.61
N LEU A 204 10.37 22.17 -3.32
CA LEU A 204 10.35 23.23 -2.31
C LEU A 204 11.74 23.83 -2.09
N ALA A 205 12.78 22.99 -1.96
CA ALA A 205 14.16 23.40 -1.79
C ALA A 205 14.66 24.30 -2.95
N GLY A 206 14.19 24.08 -4.17
CA GLY A 206 14.48 24.95 -5.31
C GLY A 206 13.99 26.39 -5.15
N TYR A 207 13.10 26.65 -4.20
CA TYR A 207 12.58 27.98 -3.86
C TYR A 207 13.03 28.45 -2.47
N GLY A 208 14.02 27.77 -1.87
CA GLY A 208 14.56 28.13 -0.57
C GLY A 208 13.68 27.73 0.63
N ILE A 209 12.70 26.82 0.40
CA ILE A 209 11.82 26.30 1.46
C ILE A 209 12.37 24.94 1.90
N HIS A 210 12.74 24.84 3.18
CA HIS A 210 13.41 23.67 3.74
C HIS A 210 12.75 23.11 5.00
N THR A 211 11.76 23.81 5.55
CA THR A 211 11.10 23.47 6.82
C THR A 211 9.60 23.67 6.74
N MET A 212 8.85 23.08 7.68
CA MET A 212 7.40 23.31 7.78
C MET A 212 7.10 24.76 8.14
N GLY A 213 7.94 25.39 8.97
CA GLY A 213 7.85 26.82 9.25
C GLY A 213 8.00 27.69 8.01
N ASP A 214 8.92 27.33 7.10
CA ASP A 214 9.05 28.04 5.82
C ASP A 214 7.78 27.94 4.96
N ILE A 215 7.14 26.78 4.93
CA ILE A 215 5.87 26.58 4.19
C ILE A 215 4.77 27.43 4.82
N ALA A 216 4.62 27.39 6.14
CA ALA A 216 3.65 28.20 6.88
C ALA A 216 3.85 29.69 6.63
N MET A 217 5.10 30.18 6.67
CA MET A 217 5.39 31.59 6.38
C MET A 217 5.20 31.95 4.91
N ALA A 218 5.44 31.02 3.98
CA ALA A 218 5.18 31.21 2.55
C ALA A 218 3.66 31.34 2.27
N SER A 219 2.82 30.57 2.97
CA SER A 219 1.35 30.66 2.82
C SER A 219 0.81 32.05 3.19
N LEU A 220 1.35 32.68 4.22
CA LEU A 220 0.98 34.05 4.61
C LEU A 220 1.38 35.12 3.58
N ARG A 221 2.46 34.86 2.83
CA ARG A 221 2.98 35.83 1.86
C ARG A 221 2.31 35.71 0.49
N SER A 222 2.05 34.48 0.05
CA SER A 222 1.47 34.20 -1.27
C SER A 222 0.98 32.76 -1.35
N GLU A 223 -0.22 32.50 -0.86
CA GLU A 223 -0.88 31.20 -0.95
C GLU A 223 -1.08 30.78 -2.41
N ASP A 224 -1.48 31.69 -3.28
CA ASP A 224 -1.66 31.43 -4.73
C ASP A 224 -0.44 30.80 -5.40
N TRP A 225 0.76 31.10 -4.90
CA TRP A 225 1.98 30.54 -5.45
C TRP A 225 2.11 29.06 -5.10
N LEU A 226 1.75 28.63 -3.88
CA LEU A 226 1.71 27.23 -3.48
C LEU A 226 0.67 26.46 -4.28
N TYR A 227 -0.54 27.05 -4.50
CA TYR A 227 -1.55 26.44 -5.37
C TYR A 227 -1.11 26.30 -6.83
N LYS A 228 -0.36 27.26 -7.38
CA LYS A 228 0.25 27.11 -8.71
C LYS A 228 1.25 25.98 -8.81
N MET A 229 1.96 25.68 -7.70
CA MET A 229 2.94 24.60 -7.67
C MET A 229 2.32 23.22 -7.45
N PHE A 230 1.37 23.11 -6.56
CA PHE A 230 0.88 21.82 -6.05
C PHE A 230 -0.59 21.57 -6.36
N GLY A 231 -1.29 22.54 -7.00
CA GLY A 231 -2.73 22.43 -7.22
C GLY A 231 -3.49 22.35 -5.89
N ILE A 232 -4.54 21.54 -5.86
CA ILE A 232 -5.36 21.36 -4.65
C ILE A 232 -4.57 20.73 -3.47
N ASP A 233 -3.50 20.00 -3.74
CA ASP A 233 -2.66 19.44 -2.68
C ASP A 233 -1.95 20.51 -1.85
N ALA A 234 -1.91 21.77 -2.33
CA ALA A 234 -1.37 22.90 -1.58
C ALA A 234 -2.16 23.18 -0.30
N GLU A 235 -3.47 23.01 -0.32
CA GLU A 235 -4.34 23.22 0.86
C GLU A 235 -3.89 22.32 2.00
N LEU A 236 -3.81 21.02 1.74
CA LEU A 236 -3.35 20.06 2.74
C LEU A 236 -1.92 20.32 3.21
N LEU A 237 -1.04 20.73 2.30
CA LEU A 237 0.35 21.07 2.62
C LEU A 237 0.43 22.28 3.55
N ILE A 238 -0.39 23.30 3.33
CA ILE A 238 -0.48 24.50 4.16
C ILE A 238 -1.06 24.16 5.53
N ASP A 239 -2.18 23.44 5.57
CA ASP A 239 -2.81 23.03 6.83
C ASP A 239 -1.85 22.23 7.70
N HIS A 240 -1.17 21.24 7.12
CA HIS A 240 -0.16 20.45 7.82
C HIS A 240 1.03 21.29 8.30
N ALA A 241 1.44 22.32 7.55
CA ALA A 241 2.49 23.22 8.00
C ALA A 241 2.10 24.02 9.24
N TRP A 242 0.81 24.32 9.40
CA TRP A 242 0.24 24.95 10.60
C TRP A 242 -0.12 23.97 11.72
N GLY A 243 -0.05 22.65 11.46
CA GLY A 243 -0.45 21.60 12.40
C GLY A 243 -1.94 21.33 12.41
N TYR A 244 -2.66 21.74 11.36
CA TYR A 244 -4.10 21.50 11.22
C TYR A 244 -4.38 20.25 10.38
N GLU A 245 -5.43 19.56 10.74
CA GLU A 245 -6.03 18.46 9.97
C GLU A 245 -7.53 18.43 10.27
N THR A 246 -8.32 18.63 9.26
CA THR A 246 -9.78 18.68 9.39
C THR A 246 -10.45 17.31 9.25
N CYS A 247 -9.74 16.34 8.64
CA CYS A 247 -10.25 14.98 8.48
C CYS A 247 -10.46 14.30 9.83
N ARG A 248 -11.62 13.73 10.03
CA ARG A 248 -12.02 12.98 11.23
C ARG A 248 -12.21 11.50 10.90
N MET A 249 -12.25 10.67 11.93
CA MET A 249 -12.52 9.24 11.78
C MET A 249 -13.83 8.97 11.02
N SER A 250 -14.87 9.75 11.29
CA SER A 250 -16.14 9.67 10.58
C SER A 250 -16.04 9.95 9.09
N ASP A 251 -15.17 10.89 8.68
CA ASP A 251 -14.97 11.22 7.27
C ASP A 251 -14.29 10.06 6.54
N ILE A 252 -13.29 9.44 7.18
CA ILE A 252 -12.61 8.26 6.64
C ILE A 252 -13.61 7.10 6.49
N LYS A 253 -14.46 6.84 7.50
CA LYS A 253 -15.44 5.75 7.48
C LYS A 253 -16.53 5.94 6.44
N ASN A 254 -16.95 7.18 6.21
CA ASN A 254 -17.99 7.53 5.24
C ASN A 254 -17.44 7.78 3.84
N TYR A 255 -16.11 7.82 3.67
CA TYR A 255 -15.51 8.01 2.36
C TYR A 255 -15.69 6.77 1.48
N HIS A 256 -16.39 6.96 0.39
CA HIS A 256 -16.50 5.98 -0.68
C HIS A 256 -15.68 6.48 -1.87
N SER A 257 -14.59 5.80 -2.16
CA SER A 257 -13.81 6.08 -3.36
C SER A 257 -14.69 5.81 -4.58
N GLU A 258 -14.88 6.81 -5.41
CA GLU A 258 -15.34 6.58 -6.77
C GLU A 258 -14.19 5.92 -7.54
N GLU A 259 -14.11 4.59 -7.46
CA GLU A 259 -13.09 3.84 -8.22
C GLU A 259 -13.34 4.01 -9.71
N HIS A 260 -12.48 4.80 -10.34
CA HIS A 260 -12.53 5.01 -11.79
C HIS A 260 -11.63 4.05 -12.57
N SER A 261 -10.86 3.20 -11.87
CA SER A 261 -9.95 2.24 -12.50
C SER A 261 -9.65 1.03 -11.62
N LEU A 262 -9.45 -0.12 -12.26
CA LEU A 262 -8.86 -1.34 -11.67
C LEU A 262 -7.59 -1.66 -12.44
N SER A 263 -6.49 -1.92 -11.74
CA SER A 263 -5.23 -2.27 -12.38
C SER A 263 -4.62 -3.53 -11.78
N ASN A 264 -3.91 -4.27 -12.63
CA ASN A 264 -3.12 -5.43 -12.27
C ASN A 264 -1.73 -5.28 -12.86
N GLY A 265 -0.69 -5.31 -12.03
CA GLY A 265 0.71 -5.09 -12.45
C GLY A 265 1.65 -6.16 -11.90
N GLN A 266 2.66 -6.53 -12.68
CA GLN A 266 3.66 -7.50 -12.29
C GLN A 266 5.06 -7.10 -12.78
N VAL A 267 6.04 -7.19 -11.86
CA VAL A 267 7.46 -7.19 -12.20
C VAL A 267 7.89 -8.64 -12.44
N LEU A 268 8.45 -8.89 -13.61
CA LEU A 268 8.87 -10.23 -14.04
C LEU A 268 10.25 -10.56 -13.47
N MET A 269 10.46 -11.83 -13.12
CA MET A 269 11.70 -12.28 -12.46
C MET A 269 12.91 -12.26 -13.37
N ARG A 270 12.71 -12.44 -14.66
CA ARG A 270 13.73 -12.43 -15.73
C ARG A 270 13.24 -11.58 -16.90
N ASN A 271 14.07 -11.45 -17.91
CA ASN A 271 13.63 -10.90 -19.18
C ASN A 271 12.73 -11.93 -19.88
N TYR A 272 11.57 -11.48 -20.28
CA TYR A 272 10.61 -12.25 -21.06
C TYR A 272 10.68 -11.83 -22.52
N SER A 273 10.65 -12.79 -23.43
CA SER A 273 10.49 -12.53 -24.85
C SER A 273 9.08 -11.99 -25.15
N PHE A 274 8.90 -11.49 -26.37
CA PHE A 274 7.59 -11.00 -26.82
C PHE A 274 6.49 -12.06 -26.66
N ASP A 275 6.73 -13.32 -27.06
CA ASP A 275 5.72 -14.38 -27.01
C ASP A 275 5.45 -14.83 -25.55
N GLU A 276 6.49 -14.96 -24.74
CA GLU A 276 6.34 -15.28 -23.31
C GLU A 276 5.56 -14.19 -22.56
N ALA A 277 5.84 -12.94 -22.84
CA ALA A 277 5.16 -11.81 -22.20
C ALA A 277 3.68 -11.72 -22.61
N LEU A 278 3.32 -12.14 -23.83
CA LEU A 278 1.91 -12.23 -24.25
C LEU A 278 1.13 -13.23 -23.38
N VAL A 279 1.74 -14.34 -22.96
CA VAL A 279 1.11 -15.28 -22.00
C VAL A 279 0.79 -14.56 -20.70
N ILE A 280 1.73 -13.77 -20.17
CA ILE A 280 1.53 -13.00 -18.94
C ILE A 280 0.43 -11.94 -19.10
N VAL A 281 0.39 -11.24 -20.23
CA VAL A 281 -0.67 -10.27 -20.53
C VAL A 281 -2.05 -10.94 -20.50
N ARG A 282 -2.18 -12.13 -21.09
CA ARG A 282 -3.43 -12.93 -21.07
C ARG A 282 -3.82 -13.31 -19.65
N GLU A 283 -2.88 -13.80 -18.85
CA GLU A 283 -3.13 -14.18 -17.45
C GLU A 283 -3.60 -12.99 -16.59
N MET A 284 -2.95 -11.85 -16.77
CA MET A 284 -3.29 -10.63 -16.04
C MET A 284 -4.66 -10.09 -16.47
N THR A 285 -4.97 -10.18 -17.76
CA THR A 285 -6.25 -9.77 -18.31
C THR A 285 -7.38 -10.68 -17.82
N ASP A 286 -7.17 -12.00 -17.76
CA ASP A 286 -8.15 -12.94 -17.20
C ASP A 286 -8.49 -12.63 -15.75
N ASN A 287 -7.49 -12.32 -14.93
CA ASN A 287 -7.73 -11.94 -13.54
C ASN A 287 -8.49 -10.61 -13.44
N LEU A 288 -8.08 -9.60 -14.23
CA LEU A 288 -8.76 -8.31 -14.26
C LEU A 288 -10.24 -8.43 -14.66
N VAL A 289 -10.55 -9.30 -15.63
CA VAL A 289 -11.93 -9.57 -16.04
C VAL A 289 -12.72 -10.23 -14.93
N LEU A 290 -12.14 -11.21 -14.23
CA LEU A 290 -12.81 -11.86 -13.09
C LEU A 290 -13.05 -10.89 -11.94
N ASP A 291 -12.10 -9.99 -11.66
CA ASP A 291 -12.25 -8.95 -10.64
C ASP A 291 -13.35 -7.95 -11.00
N LEU A 292 -13.47 -7.54 -12.28
CA LEU A 292 -14.56 -6.70 -12.76
C LEU A 292 -15.91 -7.42 -12.59
N PHE A 293 -15.99 -8.69 -12.99
CA PHE A 293 -17.22 -9.49 -12.92
C PHE A 293 -17.66 -9.73 -11.46
N GLU A 294 -16.73 -10.10 -10.58
CA GLU A 294 -16.99 -10.33 -9.16
C GLU A 294 -17.54 -9.09 -8.46
N LYS A 295 -17.01 -7.92 -8.82
CA LYS A 295 -17.43 -6.63 -8.26
C LYS A 295 -18.67 -6.03 -8.95
N GLY A 296 -19.23 -6.69 -9.95
CA GLY A 296 -20.37 -6.17 -10.74
C GLY A 296 -20.02 -4.89 -11.49
N LEU A 297 -18.81 -4.79 -12.02
CA LEU A 297 -18.27 -3.61 -12.69
C LEU A 297 -18.07 -3.86 -14.18
N VAL A 298 -18.12 -2.79 -14.98
CA VAL A 298 -17.77 -2.77 -16.40
C VAL A 298 -16.72 -1.69 -16.67
N THR A 299 -15.91 -1.88 -17.70
CA THR A 299 -14.93 -0.88 -18.16
C THR A 299 -15.21 -0.46 -19.60
N SER A 300 -14.97 0.79 -19.93
CA SER A 300 -15.06 1.32 -21.31
C SER A 300 -13.70 1.67 -21.92
N SER A 301 -12.58 1.47 -21.20
CA SER A 301 -11.24 1.78 -21.70
C SER A 301 -10.21 0.93 -21.00
N LEU A 302 -9.23 0.43 -21.75
CA LEU A 302 -8.15 -0.41 -21.26
C LEU A 302 -6.82 0.23 -21.59
N THR A 303 -5.90 0.24 -20.63
CA THR A 303 -4.52 0.71 -20.79
C THR A 303 -3.57 -0.43 -20.55
N LEU A 304 -2.58 -0.60 -21.42
CA LEU A 304 -1.47 -1.51 -21.25
C LEU A 304 -0.18 -0.70 -21.14
N TRP A 305 0.62 -1.01 -20.12
CA TRP A 305 1.94 -0.43 -19.92
C TRP A 305 2.97 -1.56 -19.81
N ILE A 306 4.09 -1.42 -20.55
CA ILE A 306 5.14 -2.41 -20.65
C ILE A 306 6.48 -1.73 -20.43
N ALA A 307 7.26 -2.21 -19.46
CA ALA A 307 8.64 -1.75 -19.28
C ALA A 307 9.61 -2.85 -19.60
N TYR A 308 10.74 -2.43 -20.15
CA TYR A 308 11.80 -3.28 -20.65
C TYR A 308 12.96 -3.36 -19.66
N ASP A 309 13.93 -4.19 -19.97
CA ASP A 309 15.16 -4.31 -19.18
C ASP A 309 15.92 -2.97 -19.21
N HIS A 310 16.19 -2.43 -18.03
CA HIS A 310 16.86 -1.14 -17.84
C HIS A 310 18.30 -1.07 -18.41
N ARG A 311 18.88 -2.22 -18.76
CA ARG A 311 20.20 -2.28 -19.46
C ARG A 311 20.11 -1.81 -20.90
N TYR A 312 18.92 -1.76 -21.46
CA TYR A 312 18.65 -1.18 -22.76
C TYR A 312 17.96 0.18 -22.52
N GLU A 313 18.49 1.24 -23.13
CA GLU A 313 17.90 2.58 -23.07
C GLU A 313 16.59 2.61 -23.90
N HIS A 314 15.61 1.79 -23.50
CA HIS A 314 14.32 1.67 -24.17
C HIS A 314 13.23 2.22 -23.26
N GLU A 315 12.50 3.23 -23.78
CA GLU A 315 11.36 3.79 -23.07
C GLU A 315 10.23 2.77 -22.91
N ALA A 316 9.47 2.90 -21.84
CA ALA A 316 8.31 2.04 -21.60
C ALA A 316 7.25 2.28 -22.69
N SER A 317 6.69 1.21 -23.23
CA SER A 317 5.58 1.27 -24.15
C SER A 317 4.26 1.43 -23.37
N LYS A 318 3.45 2.39 -23.79
CA LYS A 318 2.12 2.63 -23.23
C LYS A 318 1.10 2.82 -24.33
N GLY A 319 -0.05 2.18 -24.20
CA GLY A 319 -1.16 2.35 -25.11
C GLY A 319 -2.49 2.25 -24.39
N THR A 320 -3.51 2.87 -25.01
CA THR A 320 -4.88 2.81 -24.50
C THR A 320 -5.81 2.45 -25.66
N VAL A 321 -6.78 1.58 -25.39
CA VAL A 321 -7.85 1.25 -26.31
C VAL A 321 -9.21 1.54 -25.65
N LYS A 322 -10.13 2.11 -26.39
CA LYS A 322 -11.52 2.32 -25.95
C LYS A 322 -12.36 1.15 -26.45
N LEU A 323 -13.23 0.66 -25.58
CA LEU A 323 -14.31 -0.23 -25.98
C LEU A 323 -15.49 0.62 -26.45
N GLU A 324 -16.24 0.10 -27.40
CA GLU A 324 -17.45 0.80 -27.92
C GLU A 324 -18.47 1.06 -26.81
N ARG A 325 -18.53 0.13 -25.85
CA ARG A 325 -19.42 0.18 -24.68
C ARG A 325 -18.72 -0.37 -23.44
N GLY A 326 -19.26 -0.02 -22.25
CA GLY A 326 -18.83 -0.65 -21.00
C GLY A 326 -19.05 -2.17 -21.07
N SER A 327 -18.04 -2.95 -20.71
CA SER A 327 -18.06 -4.40 -20.77
C SER A 327 -17.19 -5.04 -19.68
N ASN A 328 -17.59 -6.23 -19.23
CA ASN A 328 -16.79 -7.17 -18.45
C ASN A 328 -16.69 -8.55 -19.17
N SER A 329 -17.00 -8.58 -20.46
CA SER A 329 -16.84 -9.78 -21.30
C SER A 329 -15.37 -10.15 -21.42
N SER A 330 -15.04 -11.39 -21.04
CA SER A 330 -13.69 -11.94 -21.15
C SER A 330 -13.15 -11.88 -22.57
N LYS A 331 -13.99 -12.24 -23.55
CA LYS A 331 -13.61 -12.24 -24.95
C LYS A 331 -13.30 -10.83 -25.45
N LYS A 332 -14.23 -9.87 -25.25
CA LYS A 332 -14.05 -8.48 -25.74
C LYS A 332 -12.83 -7.79 -25.12
N ILE A 333 -12.62 -7.97 -23.83
CA ILE A 333 -11.48 -7.37 -23.12
C ILE A 333 -10.18 -8.04 -23.54
N MET A 334 -10.15 -9.38 -23.64
CA MET A 334 -8.96 -10.11 -24.07
C MET A 334 -8.53 -9.73 -25.47
N ASP A 335 -9.46 -9.76 -26.43
CA ASP A 335 -9.19 -9.37 -27.83
C ASP A 335 -8.66 -7.94 -27.92
N ALA A 336 -9.22 -7.01 -27.14
CA ALA A 336 -8.78 -5.60 -27.12
C ALA A 336 -7.37 -5.45 -26.55
N VAL A 337 -7.05 -6.13 -25.46
CA VAL A 337 -5.72 -6.07 -24.81
C VAL A 337 -4.66 -6.77 -25.65
N GLU A 338 -4.96 -7.93 -26.24
CA GLU A 338 -4.03 -8.64 -27.13
C GLU A 338 -3.68 -7.80 -28.36
N ASN A 339 -4.69 -7.25 -29.03
CA ASN A 339 -4.46 -6.36 -30.17
C ASN A 339 -3.66 -5.12 -29.80
N LEU A 340 -3.90 -4.57 -28.61
CA LEU A 340 -3.12 -3.46 -28.08
C LEU A 340 -1.66 -3.86 -27.86
N TYR A 341 -1.42 -5.04 -27.23
CA TYR A 341 -0.10 -5.60 -27.01
C TYR A 341 0.67 -5.77 -28.32
N LEU A 342 0.08 -6.45 -29.30
CA LEU A 342 0.67 -6.69 -30.62
C LEU A 342 1.08 -5.40 -31.36
N ARG A 343 0.39 -4.29 -31.06
CA ARG A 343 0.64 -2.97 -31.66
C ARG A 343 1.74 -2.18 -30.97
N ILE A 344 1.87 -2.26 -29.63
CA ILE A 344 2.73 -1.37 -28.86
C ILE A 344 3.99 -2.04 -28.34
N ALA A 345 4.00 -3.36 -28.14
CA ALA A 345 5.14 -4.04 -27.55
C ALA A 345 6.31 -4.16 -28.52
N ASP A 346 7.52 -3.88 -28.03
CA ASP A 346 8.74 -4.16 -28.78
C ASP A 346 9.01 -5.67 -28.82
N ARG A 347 9.33 -6.16 -30.01
CA ARG A 347 9.56 -7.60 -30.26
C ARG A 347 10.95 -8.07 -29.90
N TYR A 348 11.89 -7.14 -29.77
CA TYR A 348 13.33 -7.45 -29.66
C TYR A 348 13.92 -7.21 -28.28
N THR A 349 13.27 -6.35 -27.49
CA THR A 349 13.75 -5.98 -26.16
C THR A 349 13.10 -6.82 -25.07
N GLY A 350 13.89 -7.34 -24.15
CA GLY A 350 13.38 -8.16 -23.05
C GLY A 350 12.43 -7.38 -22.12
N ILE A 351 11.25 -7.93 -21.90
CA ILE A 351 10.18 -7.33 -21.10
C ILE A 351 10.38 -7.67 -19.63
N ARG A 352 10.29 -6.66 -18.74
CA ARG A 352 10.51 -6.77 -17.30
C ARG A 352 9.33 -6.40 -16.43
N ARG A 353 8.37 -5.63 -16.93
CA ARG A 353 7.17 -5.27 -16.19
C ARG A 353 6.00 -5.11 -17.14
N ILE A 354 4.85 -5.58 -16.71
CA ILE A 354 3.58 -5.47 -17.43
C ILE A 354 2.55 -4.92 -16.44
N GLU A 355 1.68 -4.03 -16.91
CA GLU A 355 0.56 -3.51 -16.17
C GLU A 355 -0.64 -3.38 -17.10
N VAL A 356 -1.77 -3.99 -16.72
CA VAL A 356 -3.05 -3.91 -17.40
C VAL A 356 -4.02 -3.16 -16.52
N CYS A 357 -4.64 -2.12 -17.05
CA CYS A 357 -5.57 -1.27 -16.32
C CYS A 357 -6.91 -1.15 -17.06
N ALA A 358 -7.99 -1.42 -16.35
CA ALA A 358 -9.35 -1.07 -16.74
C ALA A 358 -9.64 0.34 -16.24
N ASN A 359 -9.89 1.28 -17.15
CA ASN A 359 -10.23 2.66 -16.83
C ASN A 359 -11.71 2.92 -17.05
N ARG A 360 -12.20 4.05 -16.50
CA ARG A 360 -13.61 4.41 -16.59
C ARG A 360 -14.51 3.26 -16.17
N VAL A 361 -14.18 2.70 -15.03
CA VAL A 361 -14.93 1.63 -14.42
C VAL A 361 -16.23 2.21 -13.85
N ALA A 362 -17.34 1.50 -14.07
CA ALA A 362 -18.67 1.89 -13.57
C ALA A 362 -19.45 0.64 -13.15
N PRO A 363 -20.43 0.76 -12.24
CA PRO A 363 -21.32 -0.34 -11.89
C PRO A 363 -22.06 -0.88 -13.13
N GLU A 364 -22.20 -2.19 -13.22
CA GLU A 364 -23.02 -2.85 -14.24
C GLU A 364 -24.50 -2.79 -13.83
N ASN A 365 -25.18 -1.69 -14.15
CA ASN A 365 -26.58 -1.51 -13.79
C ASN A 365 -27.54 -2.37 -14.65
N TYR A 366 -27.12 -2.73 -15.86
CA TYR A 366 -27.87 -3.58 -16.79
C TYR A 366 -26.95 -4.21 -17.83
N VAL A 367 -27.32 -5.39 -18.31
CA VAL A 367 -26.63 -6.04 -19.44
C VAL A 367 -27.13 -5.42 -20.73
N GLN A 368 -26.25 -4.70 -21.42
CA GLN A 368 -26.59 -4.09 -22.71
C GLN A 368 -26.08 -4.95 -23.87
N TYR A 369 -27.01 -5.56 -24.60
CA TYR A 369 -26.70 -6.27 -25.82
C TYR A 369 -26.50 -5.32 -26.99
N SER A 370 -25.54 -5.61 -27.86
CA SER A 370 -25.43 -4.96 -29.18
C SER A 370 -26.36 -5.69 -30.18
N LEU A 371 -26.80 -4.99 -31.20
CA LEU A 371 -27.52 -5.61 -32.32
C LEU A 371 -26.70 -6.70 -33.05
N PHE A 372 -25.37 -6.65 -32.87
CA PHE A 372 -24.42 -7.60 -33.48
C PHE A 372 -23.96 -8.70 -32.51
N ASP A 373 -24.34 -8.62 -31.24
CA ASP A 373 -24.03 -9.66 -30.25
C ASP A 373 -25.12 -10.76 -30.30
N ASP A 374 -24.71 -12.02 -30.25
CA ASP A 374 -25.64 -13.11 -29.99
C ASP A 374 -25.92 -13.15 -28.47
N PRO A 375 -27.18 -12.86 -28.03
CA PRO A 375 -27.54 -12.90 -26.63
C PRO A 375 -27.23 -14.23 -25.95
N LYS A 376 -27.48 -15.34 -26.65
CA LYS A 376 -27.23 -16.69 -26.11
C LYS A 376 -25.73 -16.93 -25.83
N GLN A 377 -24.87 -16.40 -26.69
CA GLN A 377 -23.44 -16.55 -26.51
C GLN A 377 -22.94 -15.68 -25.38
N THR A 378 -23.48 -14.46 -25.23
CA THR A 378 -23.18 -13.56 -24.12
C THR A 378 -23.61 -14.17 -22.77
N ASP A 379 -24.84 -14.73 -22.71
CA ASP A 379 -25.33 -15.40 -21.50
C ASP A 379 -24.48 -16.62 -21.14
N LYS A 380 -24.10 -17.42 -22.15
CA LYS A 380 -23.20 -18.56 -21.95
C LYS A 380 -21.83 -18.16 -21.39
N GLU A 381 -21.26 -17.06 -21.88
CA GLU A 381 -19.99 -16.50 -21.38
C GLU A 381 -20.14 -16.07 -19.92
N ARG A 382 -21.21 -15.35 -19.57
CA ARG A 382 -21.49 -14.93 -18.18
C ARG A 382 -21.63 -16.12 -17.22
N HIS A 383 -22.42 -17.12 -17.59
CA HIS A 383 -22.56 -18.36 -16.79
C HIS A 383 -21.21 -19.07 -16.62
N LEU A 384 -20.35 -19.06 -17.65
CA LEU A 384 -19.01 -19.63 -17.55
C LEU A 384 -18.12 -18.82 -16.58
N GLN A 385 -18.14 -17.49 -16.66
CA GLN A 385 -17.40 -16.62 -15.73
C GLN A 385 -17.85 -16.83 -14.28
N GLU A 386 -19.17 -16.92 -14.06
CA GLU A 386 -19.75 -17.19 -12.74
C GLU A 386 -19.31 -18.57 -12.22
N ALA A 387 -19.38 -19.61 -13.05
CA ALA A 387 -18.95 -20.95 -12.67
C ALA A 387 -17.45 -21.00 -12.33
N VAL A 388 -16.61 -20.34 -13.12
CA VAL A 388 -15.16 -20.23 -12.84
C VAL A 388 -14.90 -19.50 -11.53
N LEU A 389 -15.62 -18.40 -11.27
CA LEU A 389 -15.50 -17.63 -10.04
C LEU A 389 -15.89 -18.48 -8.81
N ASN A 390 -17.05 -19.16 -8.88
CA ASN A 390 -17.53 -20.04 -7.82
C ASN A 390 -16.54 -21.18 -7.50
N VAL A 391 -15.96 -21.80 -8.53
CA VAL A 391 -14.92 -22.83 -8.34
C VAL A 391 -13.68 -22.24 -7.65
N LYS A 392 -13.22 -21.09 -8.09
CA LYS A 392 -12.04 -20.43 -7.49
C LYS A 392 -12.26 -19.98 -6.05
N GLN A 393 -13.45 -19.45 -5.73
CA GLN A 393 -13.81 -19.05 -4.37
C GLN A 393 -13.91 -20.27 -3.44
N ARG A 394 -14.45 -21.39 -3.92
CA ARG A 394 -14.66 -22.58 -3.09
C ARG A 394 -13.43 -23.45 -2.93
N TYR A 395 -12.60 -23.56 -3.96
CA TYR A 395 -11.48 -24.52 -4.00
C TYR A 395 -10.11 -23.85 -4.18
N GLY A 396 -10.06 -22.52 -4.17
CA GLY A 396 -8.83 -21.73 -4.33
C GLY A 396 -8.57 -21.29 -5.77
N LYS A 397 -7.76 -20.24 -5.89
CA LYS A 397 -7.50 -19.55 -7.18
C LYS A 397 -6.88 -20.44 -8.25
N ASN A 398 -6.18 -21.51 -7.85
CA ASN A 398 -5.52 -22.47 -8.75
C ASN A 398 -6.37 -23.71 -9.08
N ALA A 399 -7.60 -23.80 -8.59
CA ALA A 399 -8.48 -24.96 -8.81
C ALA A 399 -8.90 -25.12 -10.27
N ILE A 400 -9.00 -24.02 -11.01
CA ILE A 400 -9.30 -24.01 -12.45
C ILE A 400 -8.45 -22.96 -13.14
N MET A 401 -7.83 -23.32 -14.25
CA MET A 401 -6.94 -22.45 -15.02
C MET A 401 -6.97 -22.79 -16.52
N ARG A 402 -6.49 -21.88 -17.36
CA ARG A 402 -6.33 -22.14 -18.80
C ARG A 402 -5.12 -23.03 -19.06
N GLY A 403 -5.11 -23.79 -20.15
CA GLY A 403 -3.95 -24.59 -20.55
C GLY A 403 -2.66 -23.78 -20.73
N SER A 404 -2.76 -22.51 -21.19
CA SER A 404 -1.61 -21.60 -21.29
C SER A 404 -0.95 -21.30 -19.96
N ASN A 405 -1.67 -21.41 -18.83
CA ASN A 405 -1.13 -21.20 -17.49
C ASN A 405 -0.22 -22.37 -17.00
N LEU A 406 -0.07 -23.41 -17.82
CA LEU A 406 0.85 -24.54 -17.58
C LEU A 406 2.17 -24.40 -18.33
N LEU A 407 2.32 -23.38 -19.17
CA LEU A 407 3.58 -23.10 -19.87
C LEU A 407 4.67 -22.68 -18.86
N GLU A 408 5.93 -23.00 -19.18
CA GLU A 408 7.09 -22.66 -18.32
C GLU A 408 7.25 -21.15 -18.07
N CYS A 409 6.82 -20.33 -19.02
CA CYS A 409 6.85 -18.88 -18.89
C CYS A 409 5.69 -18.31 -18.04
N SER A 410 4.68 -19.13 -17.72
CA SER A 410 3.54 -18.72 -16.93
C SER A 410 3.93 -18.38 -15.49
N THR A 411 3.36 -17.32 -14.96
CA THR A 411 3.51 -16.93 -13.55
C THR A 411 2.20 -17.10 -12.77
N TYR A 412 1.17 -17.63 -13.42
CA TYR A 412 -0.19 -17.64 -12.89
C TYR A 412 -0.31 -18.34 -11.54
N ARG A 413 0.22 -19.56 -11.42
CA ARG A 413 0.14 -20.37 -10.21
C ARG A 413 0.85 -19.72 -9.04
N GLU A 414 2.11 -19.30 -9.27
CA GLU A 414 2.90 -18.63 -8.24
C GLU A 414 2.27 -17.31 -7.79
N ARG A 415 1.72 -16.52 -8.74
CA ARG A 415 1.07 -15.26 -8.42
C ARG A 415 -0.21 -15.45 -7.60
N ASN A 416 -0.98 -16.49 -7.84
CA ASN A 416 -2.18 -16.81 -7.07
C ASN A 416 -1.87 -17.24 -5.62
N GLU A 417 -0.64 -17.70 -5.35
CA GLU A 417 -0.12 -18.05 -4.03
C GLU A 417 0.57 -16.86 -3.33
N GLN A 418 0.46 -15.65 -3.92
CA GLN A 418 1.06 -14.44 -3.36
C GLN A 418 -0.01 -13.52 -2.79
N ILE A 419 0.36 -12.79 -1.74
CA ILE A 419 -0.37 -11.67 -1.16
C ILE A 419 0.51 -10.43 -1.31
N GLY A 420 -0.01 -9.39 -1.99
CA GLY A 420 0.76 -8.17 -2.23
C GLY A 420 2.06 -8.39 -3.04
N GLY A 421 2.12 -9.45 -3.87
CA GLY A 421 3.31 -9.79 -4.66
C GLY A 421 4.39 -10.55 -3.90
N HIS A 422 4.12 -11.03 -2.69
CA HIS A 422 5.01 -11.82 -1.84
C HIS A 422 4.34 -13.13 -1.45
N ARG A 423 5.12 -14.12 -1.02
CA ARG A 423 4.57 -15.42 -0.59
C ARG A 423 3.54 -15.24 0.53
N ALA A 424 2.41 -15.97 0.40
CA ALA A 424 1.36 -15.99 1.40
C ALA A 424 1.80 -16.65 2.72
#